data_d9769eb450f95944c48409963eeed0bd
#
_entry.id   d9769eb450f95944c48409963eeed0bd
#
_cell.length_a   1.000
_cell.length_b   1.000
_cell.length_c   1.000
_cell.angle_alpha   90.00
_cell.angle_beta   90.00
_cell.angle_gamma   90.00
#
_symmetry.space_group_name_H-M   'P 1'
#
loop_
_entity.id
_entity.type
_entity.pdbx_description
1 polymer ?
#
loop_
_entity_poly.entity_id
_entity_poly.type
_entity_poly.pdbx_seq_one_letter_code
_entity_poly.pdbx_strand_id
1 'polypeptide(L)'
;IKVTSTEPASSLNAKYSDIDINGHVNSIRYIEHILDLFPIELYKESRIRRFEMAYVAESYYGDELTFYKDYVGNGTYDIEVRKNGGEAVCRSKVIFVEK
;
A
#
# COMPACT_ATOMS: atom_id res chain seq x y z
N ILE A 1 6.86 -3.22 11.53
CA ILE A 1 7.02 -4.30 10.54
C ILE A 1 7.91 -3.80 9.42
N LYS A 2 8.88 -4.59 9.05
CA LYS A 2 9.81 -4.21 8.01
C LYS A 2 9.65 -5.14 6.80
N VAL A 3 9.32 -4.55 5.65
CA VAL A 3 9.18 -5.30 4.41
C VAL A 3 10.57 -5.49 3.81
N THR A 4 10.91 -6.73 3.50
CA THR A 4 12.24 -7.08 2.99
C THR A 4 12.29 -7.24 1.47
N SER A 5 11.15 -7.23 0.80
CA SER A 5 11.09 -7.37 -0.65
C SER A 5 11.85 -6.24 -1.34
N THR A 6 12.61 -6.59 -2.36
CA THR A 6 13.35 -5.62 -3.17
C THR A 6 12.70 -5.42 -4.54
N GLU A 7 11.69 -6.22 -4.87
CA GLU A 7 10.98 -6.08 -6.14
C GLU A 7 9.63 -5.40 -5.93
N PRO A 8 9.38 -4.28 -6.63
CA PRO A 8 8.11 -3.59 -6.49
C PRO A 8 6.95 -4.42 -7.01
N ALA A 9 5.85 -4.44 -6.25
CA ALA A 9 4.61 -5.03 -6.72
C ALA A 9 3.89 -4.05 -7.67
N SER A 10 4.08 -2.75 -7.46
CA SER A 10 3.47 -1.70 -8.29
C SER A 10 4.22 -0.39 -8.09
N SER A 11 4.09 0.50 -9.05
CA SER A 11 4.66 1.84 -8.97
C SER A 11 3.74 2.81 -9.68
N LEU A 12 3.59 4.02 -9.14
CA LEU A 12 2.81 5.07 -9.77
C LEU A 12 3.32 6.43 -9.32
N ASN A 13 3.00 7.46 -10.11
CA ASN A 13 3.28 8.83 -9.72
C ASN A 13 2.03 9.45 -9.13
N ALA A 14 2.17 10.17 -8.02
CA ALA A 14 1.03 10.83 -7.39
C ALA A 14 0.50 11.90 -8.34
N LYS A 15 -0.80 11.84 -8.62
CA LYS A 15 -1.49 12.71 -9.56
C LYS A 15 -2.42 13.65 -8.80
N TYR A 16 -2.98 14.60 -9.54
CA TYR A 16 -3.91 15.58 -8.95
C TYR A 16 -5.01 14.91 -8.12
N SER A 17 -5.59 13.82 -8.63
CA SER A 17 -6.69 13.12 -7.95
C SER A 17 -6.25 12.44 -6.65
N ASP A 18 -4.95 12.27 -6.44
CA ASP A 18 -4.43 11.66 -5.22
C ASP A 18 -4.21 12.68 -4.10
N ILE A 19 -4.30 13.97 -4.41
CA ILE A 19 -3.87 15.05 -3.52
C ILE A 19 -5.06 15.64 -2.78
N ASP A 20 -4.88 15.87 -1.47
CA ASP A 20 -5.90 16.52 -0.66
C ASP A 20 -5.73 18.05 -0.67
N ILE A 21 -6.58 18.75 0.09
CA ILE A 21 -6.59 20.21 0.11
C ILE A 21 -5.27 20.79 0.66
N ASN A 22 -4.52 20.02 1.42
CA ASN A 22 -3.24 20.46 2.00
C ASN A 22 -2.05 20.17 1.10
N GLY A 23 -2.27 19.63 -0.09
CA GLY A 23 -1.20 19.31 -1.04
C GLY A 23 -0.51 17.98 -0.80
N HIS A 24 -0.96 17.20 0.16
CA HIS A 24 -0.40 15.89 0.47
C HIS A 24 -1.21 14.78 -0.19
N VAL A 25 -0.59 13.64 -0.45
CA VAL A 25 -1.33 12.48 -0.93
C VAL A 25 -2.34 12.08 0.15
N ASN A 26 -3.60 11.96 -0.26
CA ASN A 26 -4.70 11.62 0.65
C ASN A 26 -4.55 10.20 1.17
N SER A 27 -4.74 10.02 2.47
CA SER A 27 -4.61 8.71 3.11
C SER A 27 -5.53 7.65 2.49
N ILE A 28 -6.73 8.03 2.06
CA ILE A 28 -7.67 7.11 1.42
C ILE A 28 -7.08 6.59 0.11
N ARG A 29 -6.33 7.40 -0.62
CA ARG A 29 -5.71 6.97 -1.87
C ARG A 29 -4.64 5.91 -1.64
N TYR A 30 -3.87 6.03 -0.56
CA TYR A 30 -2.92 4.96 -0.19
C TYR A 30 -3.64 3.64 0.02
N ILE A 31 -4.76 3.68 0.74
CA ILE A 31 -5.55 2.47 1.02
C ILE A 31 -6.04 1.86 -0.28
N GLU A 32 -6.59 2.67 -1.18
CA GLU A 32 -7.08 2.19 -2.47
C GLU A 32 -5.98 1.55 -3.30
N HIS A 33 -4.82 2.20 -3.38
CA HIS A 33 -3.69 1.67 -4.15
C HIS A 33 -3.14 0.37 -3.54
N ILE A 34 -3.13 0.28 -2.22
CA ILE A 34 -2.71 -0.95 -1.54
C ILE A 34 -3.68 -2.09 -1.84
N LEU A 35 -4.98 -1.82 -1.78
CA LEU A 35 -5.99 -2.84 -2.07
C LEU A 35 -5.94 -3.30 -3.53
N ASP A 36 -5.49 -2.43 -4.42
CA ASP A 36 -5.32 -2.77 -5.84
C ASP A 36 -4.12 -3.69 -6.10
N LEU A 37 -3.27 -3.94 -5.10
CA LEU A 37 -2.14 -4.86 -5.26
C LEU A 37 -2.56 -6.32 -5.32
N PHE A 38 -3.81 -6.63 -5.01
CA PHE A 38 -4.31 -7.99 -4.94
C PHE A 38 -5.27 -8.26 -6.08
N PRO A 39 -5.23 -9.48 -6.68
CA PRO A 39 -6.11 -9.80 -7.79
C PRO A 39 -7.55 -9.94 -7.35
N ILE A 40 -8.47 -9.68 -8.27
CA ILE A 40 -9.91 -9.76 -7.97
C ILE A 40 -10.32 -11.16 -7.53
N GLU A 41 -9.62 -12.21 -8.00
CA GLU A 41 -9.89 -13.58 -7.61
C GLU A 41 -9.73 -13.78 -6.11
N LEU A 42 -8.75 -13.11 -5.51
CA LEU A 42 -8.55 -13.21 -4.06
C LEU A 42 -9.75 -12.64 -3.31
N TYR A 43 -10.31 -11.54 -3.80
CA TYR A 43 -11.48 -10.91 -3.18
C TYR A 43 -12.75 -11.73 -3.36
N LYS A 44 -12.81 -12.56 -4.40
CA LYS A 44 -13.96 -13.44 -4.61
C LYS A 44 -13.98 -14.62 -3.64
N GLU A 45 -12.80 -15.11 -3.27
CA GLU A 45 -12.66 -16.31 -2.43
C GLU A 45 -12.39 -15.98 -0.97
N SER A 46 -11.95 -14.78 -0.69
CA SER A 46 -11.51 -14.37 0.64
C SER A 46 -12.06 -12.99 0.97
N ARG A 47 -12.07 -12.68 2.25
CA ARG A 47 -12.41 -11.34 2.73
C ARG A 47 -11.28 -10.83 3.60
N ILE A 48 -11.16 -9.51 3.70
CA ILE A 48 -10.19 -8.89 4.57
C ILE A 48 -10.73 -8.97 6.00
N ARG A 49 -9.96 -9.63 6.85
CA ARG A 49 -10.28 -9.73 8.27
C ARG A 49 -9.73 -8.54 9.03
N ARG A 50 -8.56 -8.04 8.60
CA ARG A 50 -7.88 -6.96 9.31
C ARG A 50 -7.05 -6.15 8.32
N PHE A 51 -7.10 -4.84 8.50
CA PHE A 51 -6.29 -3.89 7.73
C PHE A 51 -5.69 -2.88 8.70
N GLU A 52 -4.37 -2.82 8.75
CA GLU A 52 -3.66 -1.88 9.62
C GLU A 52 -2.81 -0.95 8.77
N MET A 53 -2.73 0.31 9.17
CA MET A 53 -1.91 1.31 8.49
C MET A 53 -1.10 2.09 9.50
N ALA A 54 0.16 2.34 9.18
CA ALA A 54 1.02 3.24 9.95
C ALA A 54 1.67 4.21 8.99
N TYR A 55 1.41 5.49 9.17
CA TYR A 55 2.00 6.54 8.33
C TYR A 55 3.31 6.99 8.94
N VAL A 56 4.34 7.10 8.10
CA VAL A 56 5.71 7.42 8.52
C VAL A 56 6.12 8.79 8.00
N ALA A 57 5.70 9.13 6.78
CA ALA A 57 6.06 10.40 6.15
C ALA A 57 4.96 10.80 5.18
N GLU A 58 5.02 12.03 4.69
CA GLU A 58 4.06 12.53 3.72
C GLU A 58 4.65 12.45 2.31
N SER A 59 3.77 12.39 1.32
CA SER A 59 4.16 12.50 -0.08
C SER A 59 3.31 13.54 -0.78
N TYR A 60 3.78 13.98 -1.95
CA TYR A 60 3.24 15.14 -2.62
C TYR A 60 3.02 14.86 -4.10
N TYR A 61 2.37 15.80 -4.78
CA TYR A 61 2.16 15.69 -6.21
C TYR A 61 3.48 15.44 -6.93
N GLY A 62 3.46 14.45 -7.83
CA GLY A 62 4.62 14.11 -8.64
C GLY A 62 5.58 13.12 -7.98
N ASP A 63 5.45 12.86 -6.69
CA ASP A 63 6.29 11.85 -6.06
C ASP A 63 6.01 10.48 -6.66
N GLU A 64 7.07 9.72 -6.92
CA GLU A 64 6.93 8.35 -7.36
C GLU A 64 6.71 7.46 -6.14
N LEU A 65 5.57 6.76 -6.13
CA LEU A 65 5.22 5.85 -5.05
C LEU A 65 5.42 4.44 -5.52
N THR A 66 6.22 3.68 -4.79
CA THR A 66 6.53 2.29 -5.10
C THR A 66 6.01 1.40 -3.98
N PHE A 67 5.26 0.37 -4.34
CA PHE A 67 4.57 -0.50 -3.41
C PHE A 67 5.27 -1.84 -3.34
N TYR A 68 5.64 -2.27 -2.15
CA TYR A 68 6.30 -3.55 -1.90
C TYR A 68 5.37 -4.42 -1.06
N LYS A 69 5.30 -5.69 -1.41
CA LYS A 69 4.34 -6.62 -0.80
C LYS A 69 5.06 -7.93 -0.47
N ASP A 70 5.02 -8.34 0.80
CA ASP A 70 5.56 -9.61 1.26
C ASP A 70 4.44 -10.47 1.84
N TYR A 71 4.33 -11.71 1.38
CA TYR A 71 3.43 -12.68 2.02
C TYR A 71 4.16 -13.32 3.19
N VAL A 72 3.57 -13.22 4.39
CA VAL A 72 4.23 -13.70 5.60
C VAL A 72 3.51 -14.90 6.24
N GLY A 73 2.59 -15.53 5.50
CA GLY A 73 1.89 -16.73 5.93
C GLY A 73 0.53 -16.43 6.55
N ASN A 74 -0.32 -17.44 6.60
CA ASN A 74 -1.66 -17.37 7.21
C ASN A 74 -2.52 -16.25 6.63
N GLY A 75 -2.44 -16.04 5.32
CA GLY A 75 -3.23 -15.01 4.65
C GLY A 75 -2.78 -13.59 4.95
N THR A 76 -1.62 -13.40 5.52
CA THR A 76 -1.12 -12.10 5.96
C THR A 76 -0.10 -11.54 4.99
N TYR A 77 -0.26 -10.27 4.62
CA TYR A 77 0.67 -9.55 3.76
C TYR A 77 1.16 -8.31 4.48
N ASP A 78 2.48 -8.11 4.44
CA ASP A 78 3.09 -6.86 4.90
C ASP A 78 3.41 -6.02 3.67
N ILE A 79 3.02 -4.74 3.73
CA ILE A 79 3.16 -3.82 2.61
C ILE A 79 3.91 -2.58 3.06
N GLU A 80 4.81 -2.11 2.21
CA GLU A 80 5.50 -0.85 2.44
C GLU A 80 5.40 0.00 1.19
N VAL A 81 5.06 1.28 1.37
CA VAL A 81 5.04 2.26 0.29
C VAL A 81 6.24 3.18 0.49
N ARG A 82 7.06 3.30 -0.55
CA ARG A 82 8.24 4.17 -0.53
C ARG A 82 8.09 5.25 -1.59
N LYS A 83 8.66 6.42 -1.31
CA LYS A 83 8.65 7.51 -2.29
C LYS A 83 10.04 7.74 -2.86
N ASN A 84 10.08 8.07 -4.15
CA ASN A 84 11.28 8.51 -4.85
C ASN A 84 12.48 7.57 -4.64
N GLY A 85 12.20 6.27 -4.59
CA GLY A 85 13.25 5.25 -4.57
C GLY A 85 13.81 4.91 -3.22
N GLY A 86 13.30 5.46 -2.13
CA GLY A 86 13.95 5.16 -0.87
C GLY A 86 13.16 5.33 0.41
N GLU A 87 12.62 6.51 0.65
CA GLU A 87 12.00 6.81 1.94
C GLU A 87 10.64 6.15 2.10
N ALA A 88 10.44 5.44 3.22
CA ALA A 88 9.15 4.83 3.54
C ALA A 88 8.14 5.93 3.85
N VAL A 89 6.95 5.80 3.27
CA VAL A 89 5.83 6.72 3.48
C VAL A 89 4.82 6.11 4.44
N CYS A 90 4.49 4.84 4.21
CA CYS A 90 3.60 4.14 5.10
C CYS A 90 3.87 2.65 5.05
N ARG A 91 3.38 1.96 6.08
CA ARG A 91 3.44 0.51 6.17
C ARG A 91 2.05 -0.01 6.51
N SER A 92 1.73 -1.19 6.01
CA SER A 92 0.40 -1.76 6.17
C SER A 92 0.49 -3.26 6.41
N LYS A 93 -0.50 -3.78 7.11
CA LYS A 93 -0.70 -5.21 7.25
C LYS A 93 -2.12 -5.53 6.79
N VAL A 94 -2.25 -6.50 5.89
CA VAL A 94 -3.55 -6.93 5.38
C VAL A 94 -3.68 -8.42 5.63
N ILE A 95 -4.76 -8.83 6.30
CA ILE A 95 -5.01 -10.23 6.61
C ILE A 95 -6.28 -10.68 5.92
N PHE A 96 -6.15 -11.70 5.07
CA PHE A 96 -7.27 -12.33 4.37
C PHE A 96 -7.66 -13.62 5.07
N VAL A 97 -8.96 -13.92 5.09
CA VAL A 97 -9.50 -15.21 5.54
C VAL A 97 -10.50 -15.68 4.51
N GLU A 98 -10.75 -17.00 4.47
CA GLU A 98 -11.76 -17.56 3.57
C GLU A 98 -13.13 -16.97 3.87
N LYS A 99 -13.91 -16.79 2.83
CA LYS A 99 -15.30 -16.37 2.97
C LYS A 99 -16.15 -17.48 3.59
#